data_9794340e8afc644b09f9e2ec41e391e1
#
_entry.id   9794340e8afc644b09f9e2ec41e391e1
#
_cell.length_a   1.000
_cell.length_b   1.000
_cell.length_c   1.000
_cell.angle_alpha   90.00
_cell.angle_beta   90.00
_cell.angle_gamma   90.00
#
_symmetry.space_group_name_H-M   'P 1'
#
loop_
_entity.id
_entity.type
_entity.pdbx_description
1 polymer ?
#
loop_
_entity_poly.entity_id
_entity_poly.type
_entity_poly.pdbx_seq_one_letter_code
_entity_poly.pdbx_strand_id
1 'polypeptide(L)'
;MYIFDIKRFAINDGPGIRTTLFIKGCPLRCVWCHNPEGWTTESQVLFKQSKCIRCGACSEKGFTVDDCPTAAREICGREYSMDELMAEVEKERAVMENSGGGVTLCGGEPLMHPEGTLEILHELGRRGFHRTVDTTLYAKPEVVDAVAAECELLLIDLKLMDSDKHRLYTGVGNELILENIRRVAETGHPFVIRIPLIEGINADEENIEATAQFLSSLSISEALITHLLPYHDVGKDKHRRMMPPTPYNPQGYPMAVPSEEIIQRCRQQLESHGLRVVIGG
;
A
#
# COMPACT_ATOMS: atom_id res chain seq x y z
N MET A 1 4.83 -12.52 12.09
CA MET A 1 3.93 -11.85 11.11
C MET A 1 4.24 -12.35 9.69
N TYR A 2 3.22 -12.53 8.85
CA TYR A 2 3.41 -12.96 7.47
C TYR A 2 3.79 -11.78 6.56
N ILE A 3 4.94 -11.89 5.89
CA ILE A 3 5.45 -10.91 4.92
C ILE A 3 5.52 -11.60 3.56
N PHE A 4 4.97 -10.97 2.52
CA PHE A 4 4.93 -11.57 1.20
C PHE A 4 6.00 -11.03 0.25
N ASP A 5 6.58 -9.87 0.55
CA ASP A 5 7.71 -9.33 -0.20
C ASP A 5 8.57 -8.41 0.68
N ILE A 6 9.85 -8.34 0.39
CA ILE A 6 10.81 -7.39 0.95
C ILE A 6 11.49 -6.69 -0.23
N LYS A 7 11.00 -5.50 -0.57
CA LYS A 7 11.52 -4.70 -1.68
C LYS A 7 12.66 -3.82 -1.18
N ARG A 8 13.84 -4.06 -1.71
CA ARG A 8 15.02 -3.21 -1.46
C ARG A 8 15.13 -2.10 -2.48
N PHE A 9 15.83 -1.04 -2.11
CA PHE A 9 16.07 0.13 -2.97
C PHE A 9 14.78 0.80 -3.47
N ALA A 10 13.73 0.80 -2.65
CA ALA A 10 12.50 1.55 -2.94
C ALA A 10 12.77 3.06 -2.83
N ILE A 11 12.31 3.82 -3.81
CA ILE A 11 12.52 5.28 -3.89
C ILE A 11 11.19 6.07 -3.84
N ASN A 12 10.06 5.37 -3.83
CA ASN A 12 8.73 5.98 -3.86
C ASN A 12 7.90 5.67 -2.60
N ASP A 13 8.51 5.06 -1.60
CA ASP A 13 7.81 4.60 -0.39
C ASP A 13 8.19 5.44 0.84
N GLY A 14 8.49 6.74 0.63
CA GLY A 14 8.91 7.71 1.63
C GLY A 14 10.28 8.33 1.29
N PRO A 15 10.88 9.13 2.22
CA PRO A 15 12.12 9.83 1.95
C PRO A 15 13.32 8.88 1.79
N GLY A 16 14.24 9.25 0.91
CA GLY A 16 15.48 8.53 0.65
C GLY A 16 15.28 7.14 0.00
N ILE A 17 16.29 6.29 0.10
CA ILE A 17 16.22 4.90 -0.37
C ILE A 17 15.78 4.02 0.80
N ARG A 18 14.81 3.14 0.55
CA ARG A 18 14.13 2.39 1.60
C ARG A 18 14.12 0.88 1.36
N THR A 19 14.00 0.15 2.44
CA THR A 19 13.53 -1.24 2.41
C THR A 19 12.06 -1.26 2.79
N THR A 20 11.21 -1.75 1.86
CA THR A 20 9.75 -1.84 2.09
C THR A 20 9.36 -3.27 2.42
N LEU A 21 8.70 -3.44 3.56
CA LEU A 21 8.18 -4.71 4.06
C LEU A 21 6.70 -4.83 3.70
N PHE A 22 6.34 -5.80 2.86
CA PHE A 22 4.97 -6.02 2.42
C PHE A 22 4.27 -7.06 3.29
N ILE A 23 3.42 -6.59 4.19
CA ILE A 23 2.68 -7.39 5.17
C ILE A 23 1.42 -7.98 4.52
N LYS A 24 1.09 -9.23 4.85
CA LYS A 24 -0.15 -9.88 4.43
C LYS A 24 -1.32 -9.48 5.32
N GLY A 25 -2.51 -9.45 4.74
CA GLY A 25 -3.77 -9.05 5.37
C GLY A 25 -4.18 -7.64 4.96
N CYS A 26 -5.38 -7.53 4.38
CA CYS A 26 -6.00 -6.24 4.04
C CYS A 26 -7.51 -6.36 4.20
N PRO A 27 -8.18 -5.42 4.88
CA PRO A 27 -9.64 -5.41 4.96
C PRO A 27 -10.29 -4.91 3.67
N LEU A 28 -9.55 -4.19 2.81
CA LEU A 28 -10.05 -3.65 1.56
C LEU A 28 -9.95 -4.69 0.43
N ARG A 29 -10.79 -4.53 -0.59
CA ARG A 29 -10.84 -5.32 -1.83
C ARG A 29 -10.88 -4.41 -3.05
N CYS A 30 -9.94 -3.47 -3.11
CA CYS A 30 -9.88 -2.49 -4.20
C CYS A 30 -9.84 -3.17 -5.55
N VAL A 31 -10.75 -2.78 -6.46
CA VAL A 31 -10.85 -3.39 -7.80
C VAL A 31 -9.62 -3.16 -8.68
N TRP A 32 -8.78 -2.20 -8.31
CA TRP A 32 -7.48 -1.88 -8.95
C TRP A 32 -6.27 -2.34 -8.15
N CYS A 33 -6.45 -3.24 -7.17
CA CYS A 33 -5.36 -3.61 -6.27
C CYS A 33 -4.12 -4.09 -7.03
N HIS A 34 -2.96 -3.55 -6.69
CA HIS A 34 -1.68 -3.97 -7.27
C HIS A 34 -0.99 -5.08 -6.47
N ASN A 35 -1.49 -5.35 -5.25
CA ASN A 35 -0.90 -6.33 -4.33
C ASN A 35 -1.96 -7.31 -3.81
N PRO A 36 -2.62 -8.12 -4.68
CA PRO A 36 -3.62 -9.09 -4.24
C PRO A 36 -3.02 -10.16 -3.31
N GLU A 37 -1.70 -10.34 -3.32
CA GLU A 37 -0.95 -11.16 -2.38
C GLU A 37 -1.16 -10.72 -0.92
N GLY A 38 -1.42 -9.43 -0.71
CA GLY A 38 -1.72 -8.85 0.60
C GLY A 38 -3.16 -9.06 1.08
N TRP A 39 -4.06 -9.65 0.30
CA TRP A 39 -5.48 -9.76 0.70
C TRP A 39 -5.74 -10.74 1.83
N THR A 40 -4.97 -11.81 1.92
CA THR A 40 -5.09 -12.83 2.96
C THR A 40 -3.99 -12.69 4.01
N THR A 41 -4.23 -13.24 5.18
CA THR A 41 -3.27 -13.23 6.29
C THR A 41 -2.27 -14.38 6.24
N GLU A 42 -2.56 -15.41 5.43
CA GLU A 42 -1.79 -16.64 5.35
C GLU A 42 -0.99 -16.72 4.04
N SER A 43 -0.02 -17.64 4.00
CA SER A 43 0.72 -17.95 2.77
C SER A 43 -0.23 -18.47 1.69
N GLN A 44 0.11 -18.18 0.44
CA GLN A 44 -0.63 -18.62 -0.74
C GLN A 44 0.32 -19.16 -1.79
N VAL A 45 -0.19 -19.95 -2.71
CA VAL A 45 0.59 -20.38 -3.88
C VAL A 45 0.39 -19.40 -5.02
N LEU A 46 1.49 -18.97 -5.63
CA LEU A 46 1.49 -18.28 -6.91
C LEU A 46 1.83 -19.25 -8.04
N PHE A 47 1.24 -19.04 -9.20
CA PHE A 47 1.52 -19.80 -10.40
C PHE A 47 1.97 -18.91 -11.57
N LYS A 48 3.21 -19.11 -12.02
CA LYS A 48 3.80 -18.41 -13.16
C LYS A 48 3.68 -19.29 -14.41
N GLN A 49 2.62 -19.08 -15.17
CA GLN A 49 2.32 -19.88 -16.37
C GLN A 49 3.48 -19.90 -17.39
N SER A 50 4.22 -18.77 -17.52
CA SER A 50 5.39 -18.66 -18.42
C SER A 50 6.55 -19.57 -18.06
N LYS A 51 6.64 -20.00 -16.80
CA LYS A 51 7.66 -20.96 -16.32
C LYS A 51 7.20 -22.42 -16.41
N CYS A 52 5.91 -22.68 -16.62
CA CYS A 52 5.35 -24.01 -16.55
C CYS A 52 5.63 -24.80 -17.84
N ILE A 53 6.41 -25.88 -17.72
CA ILE A 53 6.70 -26.83 -18.82
C ILE A 53 5.64 -27.95 -18.97
N ARG A 54 4.55 -27.88 -18.22
CA ARG A 54 3.43 -28.85 -18.24
C ARG A 54 3.88 -30.30 -17.98
N CYS A 55 4.86 -30.51 -17.12
CA CYS A 55 5.41 -31.84 -16.78
C CYS A 55 4.43 -32.77 -16.04
N GLY A 56 3.33 -32.23 -15.50
CA GLY A 56 2.33 -33.04 -14.76
C GLY A 56 2.66 -33.30 -13.29
N ALA A 57 3.88 -33.03 -12.80
CA ALA A 57 4.32 -33.32 -11.44
C ALA A 57 3.36 -32.79 -10.36
N CYS A 58 2.75 -31.62 -10.57
CA CYS A 58 1.81 -31.02 -9.61
C CYS A 58 0.45 -31.74 -9.47
N SER A 59 0.22 -32.79 -10.27
CA SER A 59 -0.95 -33.67 -10.15
C SER A 59 -0.64 -34.95 -9.36
N GLU A 60 0.62 -35.18 -8.98
CA GLU A 60 1.03 -36.35 -8.24
C GLU A 60 0.67 -36.24 -6.75
N LYS A 61 0.36 -37.38 -6.12
CA LYS A 61 0.04 -37.42 -4.69
C LYS A 61 1.30 -37.09 -3.87
N GLY A 62 1.18 -36.11 -2.99
CA GLY A 62 2.27 -35.68 -2.13
C GLY A 62 3.13 -34.55 -2.73
N PHE A 63 2.77 -34.02 -3.92
CA PHE A 63 3.44 -32.86 -4.50
C PHE A 63 3.46 -31.68 -3.54
N THR A 64 4.62 -31.06 -3.40
CA THR A 64 4.83 -29.78 -2.73
C THR A 64 5.26 -28.72 -3.75
N VAL A 65 5.20 -27.44 -3.37
CA VAL A 65 5.61 -26.35 -4.28
C VAL A 65 7.08 -26.47 -4.66
N ASP A 66 7.92 -26.97 -3.74
CA ASP A 66 9.35 -27.16 -3.95
C ASP A 66 9.69 -28.27 -4.97
N ASP A 67 8.76 -29.18 -5.22
CA ASP A 67 8.90 -30.24 -6.22
C ASP A 67 8.72 -29.71 -7.67
N CYS A 68 8.37 -28.43 -7.83
CA CYS A 68 8.18 -27.84 -9.15
C CYS A 68 9.53 -27.60 -9.87
N PRO A 69 9.90 -28.37 -10.92
CA PRO A 69 11.26 -28.35 -11.48
C PRO A 69 11.64 -27.00 -12.13
N THR A 70 10.67 -26.15 -12.40
CA THR A 70 10.89 -24.83 -13.01
C THR A 70 10.53 -23.66 -12.10
N ALA A 71 10.20 -23.95 -10.84
CA ALA A 71 9.64 -22.96 -9.92
C ALA A 71 8.48 -22.13 -10.55
N ALA A 72 7.63 -22.81 -11.35
CA ALA A 72 6.40 -22.22 -11.86
C ALA A 72 5.37 -22.02 -10.76
N ARG A 73 5.47 -22.78 -9.68
CA ARG A 73 4.70 -22.59 -8.44
C ARG A 73 5.65 -22.12 -7.34
N GLU A 74 5.24 -21.12 -6.58
CA GLU A 74 6.02 -20.57 -5.48
C GLU A 74 5.09 -20.23 -4.31
N ILE A 75 5.60 -20.30 -3.09
CA ILE A 75 4.90 -19.82 -1.90
C ILE A 75 5.04 -18.30 -1.83
N CYS A 76 3.93 -17.62 -1.66
CA CYS A 76 3.86 -16.18 -1.45
C CYS A 76 3.47 -15.88 0.00
N GLY A 77 4.36 -15.23 0.70
CA GLY A 77 4.23 -14.93 2.11
C GLY A 77 4.74 -16.06 2.99
N ARG A 78 5.61 -15.70 3.90
CA ARG A 78 6.08 -16.58 4.98
C ARG A 78 6.10 -15.81 6.29
N GLU A 79 6.08 -16.55 7.35
CA GLU A 79 6.30 -15.98 8.66
C GLU A 79 7.79 -15.68 8.85
N TYR A 80 8.07 -14.52 9.41
CA TYR A 80 9.42 -14.11 9.82
C TYR A 80 9.45 -13.95 11.32
N SER A 81 10.49 -14.47 11.96
CA SER A 81 10.85 -14.05 13.30
C SER A 81 11.39 -12.60 13.26
N MET A 82 11.40 -11.92 14.40
CA MET A 82 11.94 -10.57 14.48
C MET A 82 13.42 -10.53 14.09
N ASP A 83 14.21 -11.50 14.54
CA ASP A 83 15.64 -11.58 14.22
C ASP A 83 15.90 -11.79 12.74
N GLU A 84 15.13 -12.67 12.07
CA GLU A 84 15.23 -12.87 10.61
C GLU A 84 14.87 -11.58 9.86
N LEU A 85 13.78 -10.91 10.27
CA LEU A 85 13.32 -9.70 9.61
C LEU A 85 14.34 -8.58 9.76
N MET A 86 14.88 -8.39 10.95
CA MET A 86 15.91 -7.39 11.20
C MET A 86 17.21 -7.71 10.44
N ALA A 87 17.59 -8.99 10.34
CA ALA A 87 18.74 -9.39 9.53
C ALA A 87 18.56 -9.05 8.03
N GLU A 88 17.31 -9.12 7.49
CA GLU A 88 17.03 -8.69 6.12
C GLU A 88 17.13 -7.17 5.96
N VAL A 89 16.62 -6.40 6.91
CA VAL A 89 16.64 -4.94 6.90
C VAL A 89 18.08 -4.40 7.03
N GLU A 90 18.88 -5.00 7.90
CA GLU A 90 20.28 -4.58 8.15
C GLU A 90 21.17 -4.65 6.89
N LYS A 91 20.84 -5.50 5.93
CA LYS A 91 21.64 -5.64 4.68
C LYS A 91 21.79 -4.34 3.93
N GLU A 92 20.80 -3.47 4.00
CA GLU A 92 20.75 -2.20 3.25
C GLU A 92 20.95 -0.96 4.14
N ARG A 93 21.38 -1.14 5.41
CA ARG A 93 21.55 -0.05 6.37
C ARG A 93 22.36 1.13 5.82
N ALA A 94 23.54 0.87 5.30
CA ALA A 94 24.43 1.93 4.80
C ALA A 94 23.79 2.76 3.68
N VAL A 95 23.01 2.13 2.80
CA VAL A 95 22.33 2.85 1.71
C VAL A 95 21.18 3.70 2.26
N MET A 96 20.42 3.18 3.20
CA MET A 96 19.34 3.92 3.87
C MET A 96 19.89 5.13 4.63
N GLU A 97 20.92 4.95 5.46
CA GLU A 97 21.54 6.04 6.23
C GLU A 97 22.13 7.14 5.32
N ASN A 98 22.87 6.77 4.28
CA ASN A 98 23.48 7.72 3.35
C ASN A 98 22.48 8.54 2.54
N SER A 99 21.28 8.01 2.32
CA SER A 99 20.22 8.68 1.53
C SER A 99 19.20 9.42 2.40
N GLY A 100 19.29 9.35 3.72
CA GLY A 100 18.21 9.79 4.62
C GLY A 100 16.94 8.92 4.51
N GLY A 101 17.11 7.67 4.10
CA GLY A 101 16.04 6.69 3.95
C GLY A 101 15.76 5.89 5.22
N GLY A 102 15.15 4.72 5.06
CA GLY A 102 14.80 3.87 6.19
C GLY A 102 13.93 2.69 5.81
N VAL A 103 13.02 2.29 6.69
CA VAL A 103 12.13 1.15 6.47
C VAL A 103 10.69 1.63 6.33
N THR A 104 9.97 1.03 5.38
CA THR A 104 8.53 1.28 5.19
C THR A 104 7.75 -0.01 5.42
N LEU A 105 6.75 0.04 6.26
CA LEU A 105 5.75 -1.01 6.39
C LEU A 105 4.59 -0.69 5.44
N CYS A 106 4.26 -1.66 4.58
CA CYS A 106 3.27 -1.54 3.51
C CYS A 106 2.61 -2.91 3.26
N GLY A 107 1.99 -3.11 2.12
CA GLY A 107 1.60 -4.43 1.61
C GLY A 107 0.12 -4.60 1.44
N GLY A 108 -0.56 -5.29 2.37
CA GLY A 108 -2.00 -5.28 2.55
C GLY A 108 -2.40 -4.01 3.29
N GLU A 109 -2.67 -4.14 4.58
CA GLU A 109 -2.89 -3.01 5.50
C GLU A 109 -2.14 -3.29 6.81
N PRO A 110 -1.03 -2.58 7.09
CA PRO A 110 -0.26 -2.81 8.31
C PRO A 110 -1.07 -2.69 9.60
N LEU A 111 -2.03 -1.76 9.65
CA LEU A 111 -2.88 -1.52 10.81
C LEU A 111 -3.90 -2.64 11.07
N MET A 112 -4.04 -3.61 10.16
CA MET A 112 -4.82 -4.83 10.39
C MET A 112 -4.18 -5.74 11.45
N HIS A 113 -2.87 -5.61 11.68
CA HIS A 113 -2.08 -6.39 12.64
C HIS A 113 -1.37 -5.46 13.63
N PRO A 114 -2.11 -4.74 14.50
CA PRO A 114 -1.54 -3.67 15.31
C PRO A 114 -0.39 -4.12 16.21
N GLU A 115 -0.52 -5.24 16.87
CA GLU A 115 0.52 -5.77 17.77
C GLU A 115 1.84 -6.03 17.03
N GLY A 116 1.78 -6.81 15.94
CA GLY A 116 2.99 -7.14 15.19
C GLY A 116 3.56 -5.93 14.43
N THR A 117 2.72 -4.99 13.99
CA THR A 117 3.17 -3.73 13.38
C THR A 117 3.94 -2.89 14.40
N LEU A 118 3.39 -2.73 15.60
CA LEU A 118 4.05 -1.99 16.69
C LEU A 118 5.35 -2.65 17.14
N GLU A 119 5.40 -3.98 17.25
CA GLU A 119 6.64 -4.70 17.56
C GLU A 119 7.75 -4.44 16.54
N ILE A 120 7.42 -4.47 15.24
CA ILE A 120 8.38 -4.18 14.17
C ILE A 120 8.84 -2.71 14.24
N LEU A 121 7.91 -1.76 14.36
CA LEU A 121 8.23 -0.33 14.46
C LEU A 121 9.10 -0.03 15.66
N HIS A 122 8.78 -0.59 16.82
CA HIS A 122 9.58 -0.43 18.04
C HIS A 122 11.01 -0.96 17.85
N GLU A 123 11.20 -2.16 17.30
CA GLU A 123 12.52 -2.75 17.08
C GLU A 123 13.33 -1.96 16.04
N LEU A 124 12.69 -1.48 14.97
CA LEU A 124 13.32 -0.59 13.99
C LEU A 124 13.78 0.72 14.62
N GLY A 125 12.92 1.34 15.46
CA GLY A 125 13.26 2.55 16.20
C GLY A 125 14.43 2.35 17.18
N ARG A 126 14.43 1.24 17.92
CA ARG A 126 15.52 0.85 18.82
C ARG A 126 16.86 0.70 18.08
N ARG A 127 16.82 0.32 16.80
CA ARG A 127 17.99 0.22 15.92
C ARG A 127 18.33 1.52 15.20
N GLY A 128 17.54 2.58 15.38
CA GLY A 128 17.78 3.90 14.80
C GLY A 128 17.39 4.03 13.33
N PHE A 129 16.52 3.17 12.80
CA PHE A 129 15.96 3.32 11.47
C PHE A 129 14.84 4.37 11.46
N HIS A 130 14.79 5.21 10.43
CA HIS A 130 13.61 6.03 10.11
C HIS A 130 12.48 5.12 9.64
N ARG A 131 11.29 5.25 10.26
CA ARG A 131 10.12 4.38 10.07
C ARG A 131 9.03 5.12 9.34
N THR A 132 8.52 4.50 8.29
CA THR A 132 7.34 4.98 7.54
C THR A 132 6.28 3.89 7.52
N VAL A 133 5.02 4.27 7.61
CA VAL A 133 3.90 3.33 7.45
C VAL A 133 3.03 3.81 6.30
N ASP A 134 2.84 2.96 5.30
CA ASP A 134 1.95 3.17 4.15
C ASP A 134 0.63 2.46 4.43
N THR A 135 -0.44 3.22 4.60
CA THR A 135 -1.71 2.74 5.17
C THR A 135 -2.92 3.48 4.61
N THR A 136 -4.06 2.83 4.64
CA THR A 136 -5.36 3.48 4.40
C THR A 136 -5.94 4.14 5.65
N LEU A 137 -5.36 3.94 6.82
CA LEU A 137 -5.91 4.28 8.13
C LEU A 137 -7.28 3.62 8.42
N TYR A 138 -7.66 2.55 7.74
CA TYR A 138 -8.88 1.81 8.05
C TYR A 138 -8.69 0.92 9.27
N ALA A 139 -8.59 1.54 10.43
CA ALA A 139 -8.35 0.93 11.73
C ALA A 139 -9.03 1.73 12.85
N LYS A 140 -9.15 1.13 14.03
CA LYS A 140 -9.65 1.87 15.21
C LYS A 140 -8.73 3.04 15.53
N PRO A 141 -9.28 4.19 16.02
CA PRO A 141 -8.50 5.38 16.33
C PRO A 141 -7.29 5.11 17.25
N GLU A 142 -7.46 4.24 18.26
CA GLU A 142 -6.40 3.91 19.21
C GLU A 142 -5.20 3.20 18.53
N VAL A 143 -5.48 2.41 17.49
CA VAL A 143 -4.43 1.75 16.69
C VAL A 143 -3.67 2.78 15.87
N VAL A 144 -4.39 3.73 15.27
CA VAL A 144 -3.78 4.82 14.48
C VAL A 144 -2.87 5.66 15.37
N ASP A 145 -3.33 6.07 16.55
CA ASP A 145 -2.53 6.84 17.51
C ASP A 145 -1.24 6.09 17.92
N ALA A 146 -1.39 4.81 18.26
CA ALA A 146 -0.25 4.00 18.68
C ALA A 146 0.80 3.84 17.57
N VAL A 147 0.35 3.61 16.32
CA VAL A 147 1.26 3.47 15.16
C VAL A 147 1.90 4.80 14.80
N ALA A 148 1.15 5.91 14.83
CA ALA A 148 1.69 7.25 14.59
C ALA A 148 2.76 7.62 15.62
N ALA A 149 2.60 7.23 16.89
CA ALA A 149 3.60 7.48 17.94
C ALA A 149 4.92 6.71 17.73
N GLU A 150 4.89 5.62 16.97
CA GLU A 150 6.05 4.74 16.72
C GLU A 150 6.68 4.90 15.33
N CYS A 151 6.25 5.87 14.50
CA CYS A 151 6.86 6.11 13.19
C CYS A 151 7.10 7.61 12.96
N GLU A 152 7.99 7.95 12.05
CA GLU A 152 8.32 9.34 11.70
C GLU A 152 7.43 9.90 10.58
N LEU A 153 6.79 9.02 9.79
CA LEU A 153 5.98 9.44 8.64
C LEU A 153 4.85 8.46 8.35
N LEU A 154 3.66 8.98 8.08
CA LEU A 154 2.56 8.22 7.49
C LEU A 154 2.41 8.56 6.00
N LEU A 155 2.32 7.55 5.15
CA LEU A 155 1.83 7.66 3.78
C LEU A 155 0.38 7.19 3.79
N ILE A 156 -0.55 8.10 3.53
CA ILE A 156 -1.97 7.83 3.74
C ILE A 156 -2.70 7.78 2.41
N ASP A 157 -3.26 6.63 2.09
CA ASP A 157 -4.06 6.42 0.89
C ASP A 157 -5.48 6.99 1.02
N LEU A 158 -5.80 8.07 0.31
CA LEU A 158 -7.14 8.62 0.15
C LEU A 158 -7.66 8.28 -1.25
N LYS A 159 -8.68 7.43 -1.33
CA LYS A 159 -9.08 6.82 -2.60
C LYS A 159 -10.30 7.46 -3.26
N LEU A 160 -11.34 7.76 -2.49
CA LEU A 160 -12.58 8.42 -2.92
C LEU A 160 -13.21 9.15 -1.74
N MET A 161 -13.94 10.22 -2.05
CA MET A 161 -14.65 11.02 -1.04
C MET A 161 -16.10 10.56 -0.80
N ASP A 162 -16.79 10.11 -1.83
CA ASP A 162 -18.12 9.51 -1.72
C ASP A 162 -18.02 8.12 -1.10
N SER A 163 -18.67 7.90 0.06
CA SER A 163 -18.55 6.66 0.83
C SER A 163 -19.22 5.46 0.14
N ASP A 164 -20.29 5.68 -0.60
CA ASP A 164 -20.96 4.58 -1.31
C ASP A 164 -20.12 4.15 -2.52
N LYS A 165 -19.54 5.10 -3.27
CA LYS A 165 -18.56 4.80 -4.32
C LYS A 165 -17.31 4.16 -3.72
N HIS A 166 -16.81 4.64 -2.57
CA HIS A 166 -15.68 4.03 -1.89
C HIS A 166 -15.96 2.58 -1.54
N ARG A 167 -17.13 2.29 -0.94
CA ARG A 167 -17.56 0.92 -0.61
C ARG A 167 -17.72 0.05 -1.84
N LEU A 168 -18.26 0.61 -2.93
CA LEU A 168 -18.43 -0.10 -4.19
C LEU A 168 -17.10 -0.58 -4.78
N TYR A 169 -16.07 0.27 -4.73
CA TYR A 169 -14.80 0.00 -5.40
C TYR A 169 -13.73 -0.60 -4.47
N THR A 170 -13.86 -0.45 -3.15
CA THR A 170 -12.85 -0.94 -2.20
C THR A 170 -13.37 -1.96 -1.20
N GLY A 171 -14.69 -2.17 -1.14
CA GLY A 171 -15.35 -3.10 -0.22
C GLY A 171 -15.72 -2.49 1.15
N VAL A 172 -15.24 -1.28 1.47
CA VAL A 172 -15.51 -0.60 2.74
C VAL A 172 -15.88 0.88 2.53
N GLY A 173 -16.64 1.48 3.45
CA GLY A 173 -16.85 2.94 3.48
C GLY A 173 -15.57 3.68 3.89
N ASN A 174 -15.56 5.00 3.69
CA ASN A 174 -14.41 5.84 3.99
C ASN A 174 -14.55 6.67 5.28
N GLU A 175 -15.67 6.57 6.01
CA GLU A 175 -15.98 7.40 7.16
C GLU A 175 -14.87 7.33 8.21
N LEU A 176 -14.45 6.10 8.54
CA LEU A 176 -13.38 5.86 9.51
C LEU A 176 -12.02 6.37 9.01
N ILE A 177 -11.75 6.25 7.71
CA ILE A 177 -10.52 6.75 7.09
C ILE A 177 -10.45 8.28 7.21
N LEU A 178 -11.52 8.98 6.84
CA LEU A 178 -11.58 10.44 6.89
C LEU A 178 -11.51 10.98 8.33
N GLU A 179 -12.13 10.29 9.28
CA GLU A 179 -12.03 10.60 10.71
C GLU A 179 -10.59 10.47 11.20
N ASN A 180 -9.92 9.37 10.87
CA ASN A 180 -8.54 9.12 11.26
C ASN A 180 -7.56 10.09 10.59
N ILE A 181 -7.79 10.53 9.33
CA ILE A 181 -6.99 11.57 8.69
C ILE A 181 -7.09 12.89 9.47
N ARG A 182 -8.31 13.32 9.87
CA ARG A 182 -8.48 14.52 10.70
C ARG A 182 -7.72 14.39 12.02
N ARG A 183 -7.85 13.24 12.67
CA ARG A 183 -7.19 12.95 13.94
C ARG A 183 -5.66 13.04 13.82
N VAL A 184 -5.07 12.44 12.80
CA VAL A 184 -3.62 12.56 12.53
C VAL A 184 -3.21 14.01 12.29
N ALA A 185 -3.98 14.76 11.49
CA ALA A 185 -3.72 16.18 11.24
C ALA A 185 -3.75 17.03 12.54
N GLU A 186 -4.69 16.76 13.45
CA GLU A 186 -4.80 17.45 14.74
C GLU A 186 -3.62 17.19 15.67
N THR A 187 -2.97 16.02 15.59
CA THR A 187 -1.78 15.70 16.40
C THR A 187 -0.51 16.41 15.89
N GLY A 188 -0.53 16.92 14.66
CA GLY A 188 0.66 17.46 13.98
C GLY A 188 1.67 16.41 13.55
N HIS A 189 1.30 15.11 13.56
CA HIS A 189 2.18 14.05 13.08
C HIS A 189 2.47 14.21 11.58
N PRO A 190 3.71 14.02 11.10
CA PRO A 190 4.04 14.14 9.69
C PRO A 190 3.34 13.09 8.83
N PHE A 191 2.67 13.54 7.77
CA PHE A 191 2.06 12.63 6.81
C PHE A 191 2.01 13.21 5.39
N VAL A 192 1.86 12.31 4.42
CA VAL A 192 1.68 12.62 2.99
C VAL A 192 0.41 11.92 2.54
N ILE A 193 -0.46 12.61 1.83
CA ILE A 193 -1.63 11.99 1.20
C ILE A 193 -1.23 11.39 -0.14
N ARG A 194 -1.71 10.18 -0.41
CA ARG A 194 -1.52 9.45 -1.65
C ARG A 194 -2.88 9.18 -2.29
N ILE A 195 -3.07 9.64 -3.52
CA ILE A 195 -4.31 9.49 -4.26
C ILE A 195 -4.03 8.61 -5.47
N PRO A 196 -4.42 7.32 -5.46
CA PRO A 196 -4.41 6.52 -6.68
C PRO A 196 -5.41 7.11 -7.66
N LEU A 197 -4.91 7.64 -8.78
CA LEU A 197 -5.73 8.36 -9.76
C LEU A 197 -6.12 7.44 -10.91
N ILE A 198 -7.41 7.10 -11.01
CA ILE A 198 -7.94 6.13 -11.96
C ILE A 198 -9.05 6.81 -12.79
N GLU A 199 -8.82 6.94 -14.10
CA GLU A 199 -9.84 7.45 -15.01
C GLU A 199 -11.07 6.52 -15.02
N GLY A 200 -12.26 7.12 -14.97
CA GLY A 200 -13.54 6.42 -14.89
C GLY A 200 -13.95 5.96 -13.48
N ILE A 201 -13.10 6.16 -12.46
CA ILE A 201 -13.40 5.81 -11.06
C ILE A 201 -13.40 7.03 -10.14
N ASN A 202 -12.26 7.74 -10.05
CA ASN A 202 -12.06 8.81 -9.07
C ASN A 202 -11.35 10.06 -9.62
N ALA A 203 -11.04 10.08 -10.93
CA ALA A 203 -10.38 11.21 -11.58
C ALA A 203 -11.39 12.24 -12.12
N ASP A 204 -12.67 12.14 -11.72
CA ASP A 204 -13.69 13.13 -12.07
C ASP A 204 -13.56 14.42 -11.22
N GLU A 205 -14.12 15.51 -11.75
CA GLU A 205 -14.02 16.84 -11.14
C GLU A 205 -14.67 16.89 -9.75
N GLU A 206 -15.80 16.21 -9.57
CA GLU A 206 -16.56 16.20 -8.32
C GLU A 206 -15.74 15.55 -7.19
N ASN A 207 -15.14 14.38 -7.44
CA ASN A 207 -14.32 13.70 -6.45
C ASN A 207 -13.05 14.48 -6.11
N ILE A 208 -12.37 15.06 -7.11
CA ILE A 208 -11.16 15.85 -6.88
C ILE A 208 -11.46 17.13 -6.11
N GLU A 209 -12.59 17.81 -6.42
CA GLU A 209 -13.04 18.98 -5.67
C GLU A 209 -13.36 18.66 -4.21
N ALA A 210 -14.13 17.60 -3.97
CA ALA A 210 -14.41 17.14 -2.61
C ALA A 210 -13.13 16.75 -1.84
N THR A 211 -12.16 16.13 -2.52
CA THR A 211 -10.85 15.81 -1.96
C THR A 211 -10.09 17.09 -1.59
N ALA A 212 -10.02 18.07 -2.47
CA ALA A 212 -9.34 19.33 -2.24
C ALA A 212 -9.94 20.09 -1.05
N GLN A 213 -11.29 20.19 -1.01
CA GLN A 213 -12.01 20.83 0.10
C GLN A 213 -11.74 20.11 1.44
N PHE A 214 -11.78 18.79 1.45
CA PHE A 214 -11.48 18.01 2.64
C PHE A 214 -10.05 18.26 3.14
N LEU A 215 -9.04 18.11 2.26
CA LEU A 215 -7.64 18.27 2.63
C LEU A 215 -7.29 19.70 3.04
N SER A 216 -7.84 20.71 2.38
CA SER A 216 -7.64 22.13 2.76
C SER A 216 -8.35 22.53 4.06
N SER A 217 -9.34 21.74 4.52
CA SER A 217 -10.01 21.94 5.81
C SER A 217 -9.22 21.39 7.01
N LEU A 218 -8.16 20.63 6.78
CA LEU A 218 -7.36 20.03 7.85
C LEU A 218 -6.52 21.09 8.56
N SER A 219 -6.41 20.97 9.88
CA SER A 219 -5.61 21.87 10.72
C SER A 219 -4.12 21.50 10.64
N ILE A 220 -3.45 21.95 9.58
CA ILE A 220 -2.02 21.72 9.36
C ILE A 220 -1.29 23.06 9.19
N SER A 221 -0.03 23.13 9.66
CA SER A 221 0.75 24.37 9.67
C SER A 221 1.43 24.70 8.34
N GLU A 222 1.61 23.72 7.47
CA GLU A 222 2.29 23.85 6.17
C GLU A 222 1.42 23.29 5.05
N ALA A 223 1.75 23.62 3.79
CA ALA A 223 1.04 23.08 2.64
C ALA A 223 1.18 21.55 2.59
N LEU A 224 0.04 20.85 2.69
CA LEU A 224 -0.02 19.39 2.68
C LEU A 224 0.53 18.82 1.37
N ILE A 225 1.51 17.94 1.48
CA ILE A 225 2.04 17.21 0.33
C ILE A 225 1.03 16.14 -0.08
N THR A 226 0.64 16.17 -1.33
CA THR A 226 -0.32 15.23 -1.91
C THR A 226 0.29 14.61 -3.17
N HIS A 227 0.44 13.29 -3.17
CA HIS A 227 0.92 12.53 -4.30
C HIS A 227 -0.26 12.03 -5.14
N LEU A 228 -0.30 12.44 -6.41
CA LEU A 228 -1.17 11.80 -7.40
C LEU A 228 -0.44 10.61 -8.00
N LEU A 229 -1.01 9.41 -7.82
CA LEU A 229 -0.44 8.16 -8.30
C LEU A 229 -1.22 7.67 -9.52
N PRO A 230 -0.82 8.03 -10.76
CA PRO A 230 -1.53 7.60 -11.95
C PRO A 230 -1.61 6.07 -12.01
N TYR A 231 -2.82 5.57 -12.20
CA TYR A 231 -3.08 4.14 -12.30
C TYR A 231 -2.35 3.54 -13.51
N HIS A 232 -1.90 2.30 -13.35
CA HIS A 232 -1.39 1.43 -14.41
C HIS A 232 -1.89 0.00 -14.19
N ASP A 233 -1.97 -0.80 -15.24
CA ASP A 233 -2.61 -2.11 -15.21
C ASP A 233 -1.68 -3.30 -14.89
N VAL A 234 -0.47 -3.04 -14.44
CA VAL A 234 0.54 -4.06 -14.12
C VAL A 234 0.05 -5.06 -13.05
N GLY A 235 -0.85 -4.64 -12.16
CA GLY A 235 -1.45 -5.51 -11.15
C GLY A 235 -2.27 -6.70 -11.71
N LYS A 236 -2.78 -6.60 -12.94
CA LYS A 236 -3.59 -7.66 -13.57
C LYS A 236 -2.90 -9.02 -13.61
N ASP A 237 -1.59 -9.03 -13.88
CA ASP A 237 -0.82 -10.26 -13.95
C ASP A 237 -0.68 -10.94 -12.58
N LYS A 238 -0.52 -10.16 -11.51
CA LYS A 238 -0.47 -10.70 -10.14
C LYS A 238 -1.76 -11.42 -9.77
N HIS A 239 -2.92 -10.85 -10.09
CA HIS A 239 -4.22 -11.48 -9.87
C HIS A 239 -4.35 -12.83 -10.57
N ARG A 240 -3.83 -12.97 -11.81
CA ARG A 240 -3.84 -14.21 -12.56
C ARG A 240 -2.92 -15.28 -11.96
N ARG A 241 -1.86 -14.86 -11.30
CA ARG A 241 -0.89 -15.76 -10.66
C ARG A 241 -1.36 -16.35 -9.35
N MET A 242 -2.31 -15.71 -8.66
CA MET A 242 -2.88 -16.24 -7.42
C MET A 242 -3.51 -17.61 -7.65
N MET A 243 -3.45 -18.50 -6.65
CA MET A 243 -4.09 -19.80 -6.71
C MET A 243 -5.03 -20.00 -5.50
N PRO A 244 -6.34 -20.03 -5.76
CA PRO A 244 -7.01 -19.79 -7.05
C PRO A 244 -6.80 -18.35 -7.53
N PRO A 245 -6.91 -18.08 -8.85
CA PRO A 245 -6.82 -16.73 -9.37
C PRO A 245 -7.83 -15.80 -8.70
N THR A 246 -7.38 -14.61 -8.32
CA THR A 246 -8.28 -13.59 -7.79
C THR A 246 -8.85 -12.74 -8.92
N PRO A 247 -10.12 -12.37 -8.88
CA PRO A 247 -10.70 -11.55 -9.92
C PRO A 247 -10.11 -10.12 -9.87
N TYR A 248 -9.69 -9.64 -11.04
CA TYR A 248 -9.31 -8.24 -11.23
C TYR A 248 -10.46 -7.51 -11.89
N ASN A 249 -10.97 -6.44 -11.26
CA ASN A 249 -12.13 -5.69 -11.76
C ASN A 249 -13.29 -6.62 -12.21
N PRO A 250 -13.82 -7.46 -11.31
CA PRO A 250 -14.74 -8.53 -11.70
C PRO A 250 -16.07 -8.01 -12.25
N GLN A 251 -16.46 -6.79 -11.92
CA GLN A 251 -17.67 -6.13 -12.38
C GLN A 251 -17.48 -5.37 -13.71
N GLY A 252 -16.26 -5.29 -14.24
CA GLY A 252 -15.97 -4.59 -15.50
C GLY A 252 -16.15 -3.07 -15.41
N TYR A 253 -15.82 -2.47 -14.26
CA TYR A 253 -15.84 -1.01 -14.11
C TYR A 253 -14.93 -0.33 -15.13
N PRO A 254 -15.24 0.89 -15.57
CA PRO A 254 -14.52 1.60 -16.62
C PRO A 254 -13.18 2.19 -16.14
N MET A 255 -12.28 1.31 -15.64
CA MET A 255 -10.96 1.73 -15.18
C MET A 255 -10.00 1.92 -16.36
N ALA A 256 -9.44 3.10 -16.48
CA ALA A 256 -8.42 3.42 -17.46
C ALA A 256 -7.20 4.11 -16.85
N VAL A 257 -6.08 4.05 -17.56
CA VAL A 257 -4.90 4.86 -17.27
C VAL A 257 -5.27 6.32 -17.58
N PRO A 258 -5.16 7.25 -16.61
CA PRO A 258 -5.54 8.63 -16.85
C PRO A 258 -4.62 9.27 -17.90
N SER A 259 -5.21 10.05 -18.81
CA SER A 259 -4.43 10.84 -19.76
C SER A 259 -3.64 11.95 -19.05
N GLU A 260 -2.60 12.44 -19.69
CA GLU A 260 -1.81 13.57 -19.16
C GLU A 260 -2.71 14.80 -18.90
N GLU A 261 -3.70 15.05 -19.76
CA GLU A 261 -4.66 16.13 -19.59
C GLU A 261 -5.48 15.99 -18.29
N ILE A 262 -5.95 14.77 -18.01
CA ILE A 262 -6.67 14.46 -16.75
C ILE A 262 -5.76 14.64 -15.54
N ILE A 263 -4.54 14.15 -15.60
CA ILE A 263 -3.56 14.28 -14.51
C ILE A 263 -3.31 15.77 -14.21
N GLN A 264 -3.04 16.57 -15.24
CA GLN A 264 -2.77 18.00 -15.07
C GLN A 264 -4.00 18.78 -14.58
N ARG A 265 -5.20 18.46 -15.05
CA ARG A 265 -6.45 19.04 -14.53
C ARG A 265 -6.61 18.73 -13.03
N CYS A 266 -6.48 17.46 -12.62
CA CYS A 266 -6.61 17.07 -11.22
C CYS A 266 -5.55 17.75 -10.35
N ARG A 267 -4.31 17.86 -10.84
CA ARG A 267 -3.24 18.59 -10.18
C ARG A 267 -3.60 20.06 -9.96
N GLN A 268 -4.01 20.77 -11.03
CA GLN A 268 -4.36 22.19 -10.95
C GLN A 268 -5.53 22.43 -9.99
N GLN A 269 -6.52 21.56 -9.99
CA GLN A 269 -7.66 21.65 -9.08
C GLN A 269 -7.24 21.51 -7.61
N LEU A 270 -6.40 20.54 -7.27
CA LEU A 270 -5.86 20.38 -5.91
C LEU A 270 -4.97 21.57 -5.51
N GLU A 271 -4.09 22.04 -6.41
CA GLU A 271 -3.18 23.18 -6.16
C GLU A 271 -3.97 24.49 -5.96
N SER A 272 -5.14 24.65 -6.61
CA SER A 272 -5.99 25.85 -6.41
C SER A 272 -6.54 25.99 -4.99
N HIS A 273 -6.56 24.89 -4.22
CA HIS A 273 -6.91 24.86 -2.80
C HIS A 273 -5.71 24.94 -1.85
N GLY A 274 -4.51 25.30 -2.36
CA GLY A 274 -3.31 25.49 -1.56
C GLY A 274 -2.52 24.22 -1.25
N LEU A 275 -2.87 23.08 -1.86
CA LEU A 275 -2.14 21.81 -1.68
C LEU A 275 -0.86 21.80 -2.52
N ARG A 276 0.18 21.13 -2.04
CA ARG A 276 1.40 20.87 -2.79
C ARG A 276 1.32 19.52 -3.48
N VAL A 277 1.14 19.51 -4.79
CA VAL A 277 0.92 18.28 -5.54
C VAL A 277 2.18 17.78 -6.23
N VAL A 278 2.45 16.48 -6.07
CA VAL A 278 3.52 15.74 -6.75
C VAL A 278 2.89 14.62 -7.58
N ILE A 279 3.30 14.47 -8.84
CA ILE A 279 2.87 13.37 -9.70
C ILE A 279 3.85 12.21 -9.53
N GLY A 280 3.32 11.03 -9.21
CA GLY A 280 4.10 9.90 -8.75
C GLY A 280 4.40 9.97 -7.24
N GLY A 281 5.14 9.00 -6.71
CA GLY A 281 5.42 8.89 -5.28
C GLY A 281 6.65 8.07 -5.01
#